data_87735a35ff88539d066c0677131af3b6
#
_entry.id   87735a35ff88539d066c0677131af3b6
#
_cell.length_a   1.000
_cell.length_b   1.000
_cell.length_c   1.000
_cell.angle_alpha   90.00
_cell.angle_beta   90.00
_cell.angle_gamma   90.00
#
_symmetry.space_group_name_H-M   'P 1'
#
loop_
_entity.id
_entity.type
_entity.pdbx_description
1 polymer ?
#
loop_
_entity_poly.entity_id
_entity_poly.type
_entity_poly.pdbx_seq_one_letter_code
_entity_poly.pdbx_strand_id
1 'polypeptide(L)'
;MKKLNNEDIQAYFQAGNSGFWKVESEEGKKTRLYTDEITNELFGIPEDMSPEKCMEYVAEHIYPQERECFWDYMEELKSHESEAVYRYMHPVKGVIYIRCTGRRIPSSDNMIRLVGYHQEAGDIVHFEKENLLENQLLQQNQQL
;
A
#
# COMPACT_ATOMS: atom_id res chain seq x y z
N MET A 1 17.62 -24.80 -13.96
CA MET A 1 17.16 -23.40 -13.93
C MET A 1 17.65 -22.72 -12.67
N LYS A 2 18.41 -21.64 -12.81
CA LYS A 2 18.87 -20.88 -11.64
C LYS A 2 17.71 -20.05 -11.08
N LYS A 3 17.55 -20.12 -9.77
CA LYS A 3 16.56 -19.25 -9.09
C LYS A 3 17.14 -17.84 -8.97
N LEU A 4 16.25 -16.86 -8.98
CA LEU A 4 16.62 -15.48 -8.68
C LEU A 4 17.13 -15.41 -7.24
N ASN A 5 18.23 -14.70 -7.02
CA ASN A 5 18.74 -14.45 -5.67
C ASN A 5 18.13 -13.16 -5.11
N ASN A 6 18.43 -12.83 -3.84
CA ASN A 6 17.87 -11.66 -3.19
C ASN A 6 18.27 -10.34 -3.88
N GLU A 7 19.49 -10.26 -4.43
CA GLU A 7 19.93 -9.07 -5.16
C GLU A 7 19.16 -8.89 -6.47
N ASP A 8 18.89 -9.98 -7.19
CA ASP A 8 18.09 -9.95 -8.42
C ASP A 8 16.65 -9.50 -8.13
N ILE A 9 16.05 -10.04 -7.08
CA ILE A 9 14.69 -9.69 -6.66
C ILE A 9 14.61 -8.21 -6.30
N GLN A 10 15.58 -7.72 -5.53
CA GLN A 10 15.64 -6.32 -5.12
C GLN A 10 15.79 -5.39 -6.33
N ALA A 11 16.70 -5.73 -7.25
CA ALA A 11 16.89 -4.98 -8.48
C ALA A 11 15.63 -4.96 -9.36
N TYR A 12 14.94 -6.09 -9.43
CA TYR A 12 13.68 -6.19 -10.17
C TYR A 12 12.60 -5.26 -9.61
N PHE A 13 12.42 -5.24 -8.29
CA PHE A 13 11.46 -4.35 -7.65
C PHE A 13 11.84 -2.88 -7.79
N GLN A 14 13.12 -2.56 -7.70
CA GLN A 14 13.61 -1.19 -7.93
C GLN A 14 13.34 -0.74 -9.36
N ALA A 15 13.57 -1.60 -10.34
CA ALA A 15 13.28 -1.29 -11.74
C ALA A 15 11.79 -1.04 -11.98
N GLY A 16 10.92 -1.72 -11.25
CA GLY A 16 9.47 -1.53 -11.31
C GLY A 16 8.92 -0.45 -10.38
N ASN A 17 9.78 0.29 -9.68
CA ASN A 17 9.38 1.28 -8.67
C ASN A 17 8.47 0.67 -7.59
N SER A 18 8.73 -0.57 -7.22
CA SER A 18 8.00 -1.25 -6.15
C SER A 18 8.79 -1.19 -4.85
N GLY A 19 8.16 -0.70 -3.81
CA GLY A 19 8.76 -0.64 -2.49
C GLY A 19 8.21 -1.74 -1.59
N PHE A 20 9.09 -2.34 -0.79
CA PHE A 20 8.71 -3.37 0.18
C PHE A 20 8.24 -2.75 1.48
N TRP A 21 7.32 -3.43 2.13
CA TRP A 21 6.88 -3.06 3.47
C TRP A 21 6.63 -4.30 4.31
N LYS A 22 6.75 -4.11 5.62
CA LYS A 22 6.39 -5.11 6.62
C LYS A 22 5.68 -4.41 7.76
N VAL A 23 4.56 -4.97 8.19
CA VAL A 23 3.83 -4.51 9.37
C VAL A 23 3.90 -5.60 10.43
N GLU A 24 4.26 -5.21 11.64
CA GLU A 24 4.23 -6.10 12.81
C GLU A 24 3.23 -5.56 13.83
N SER A 25 2.32 -6.42 14.26
CA SER A 25 1.29 -6.10 15.24
C SER A 25 1.34 -7.09 16.38
N GLU A 26 1.37 -6.59 17.60
CA GLU A 26 1.42 -7.36 18.83
C GLU A 26 0.47 -6.75 19.84
N GLU A 27 -0.30 -7.60 20.52
CA GLU A 27 -1.28 -7.13 21.52
C GLU A 27 -0.60 -6.28 22.60
N GLY A 28 -1.20 -5.15 22.91
CA GLY A 28 -0.70 -4.21 23.91
C GLY A 28 0.45 -3.32 23.46
N LYS A 29 0.88 -3.42 22.20
CA LYS A 29 1.94 -2.59 21.64
C LYS A 29 1.47 -1.83 20.40
N LYS A 30 2.14 -0.71 20.10
CA LYS A 30 1.88 0.01 18.87
C LYS A 30 2.29 -0.79 17.66
N THR A 31 1.49 -0.72 16.61
CA THR A 31 1.80 -1.33 15.32
C THR A 31 3.02 -0.67 14.70
N ARG A 32 3.91 -1.47 14.12
CA ARG A 32 5.17 -1.03 13.52
C ARG A 32 5.16 -1.25 12.02
N LEU A 33 5.61 -0.26 11.27
CA LEU A 33 5.77 -0.33 9.82
C LEU A 33 7.25 -0.20 9.47
N TYR A 34 7.77 -1.19 8.78
CA TYR A 34 9.12 -1.22 8.25
C TYR A 34 9.06 -1.02 6.74
N THR A 35 9.92 -0.16 6.22
CA THR A 35 9.91 0.25 4.81
C THR A 35 11.31 0.24 4.23
N ASP A 36 11.41 0.10 2.91
CA ASP A 36 12.65 0.31 2.18
C ASP A 36 12.72 1.76 1.62
N GLU A 37 13.79 2.09 0.93
CA GLU A 37 13.99 3.43 0.37
C GLU A 37 12.92 3.82 -0.63
N ILE A 38 12.48 2.87 -1.48
CA ILE A 38 11.46 3.14 -2.49
C ILE A 38 10.12 3.47 -1.82
N THR A 39 9.74 2.71 -0.82
CA THR A 39 8.52 2.98 -0.04
C THR A 39 8.62 4.34 0.65
N ASN A 40 9.77 4.67 1.21
CA ASN A 40 9.98 5.97 1.87
C ASN A 40 9.79 7.14 0.89
N GLU A 41 10.33 7.04 -0.31
CA GLU A 41 10.14 8.06 -1.36
C GLU A 41 8.68 8.13 -1.81
N LEU A 42 8.06 6.96 -2.01
CA LEU A 42 6.69 6.85 -2.46
C LEU A 42 5.71 7.54 -1.50
N PHE A 43 5.92 7.38 -0.21
CA PHE A 43 5.09 7.97 0.84
C PHE A 43 5.60 9.31 1.38
N GLY A 44 6.79 9.73 0.98
CA GLY A 44 7.41 10.93 1.53
C GLY A 44 7.75 10.80 3.01
N ILE A 45 8.11 9.60 3.46
CA ILE A 45 8.46 9.35 4.87
C ILE A 45 9.84 9.95 5.14
N PRO A 46 9.98 10.80 6.18
CA PRO A 46 11.28 11.34 6.58
C PRO A 46 12.27 10.24 6.98
N GLU A 47 13.55 10.48 6.74
CA GLU A 47 14.60 9.59 7.19
C GLU A 47 14.62 9.47 8.72
N ASP A 48 15.10 8.33 9.23
CA ASP A 48 15.30 8.06 10.66
C ASP A 48 14.01 8.05 11.51
N MET A 49 12.86 7.84 10.87
CA MET A 49 11.61 7.69 11.60
C MET A 49 11.50 6.27 12.19
N SER A 50 11.10 6.16 13.46
CA SER A 50 10.89 4.85 14.09
C SER A 50 9.75 4.08 13.41
N PRO A 51 9.75 2.73 13.48
CA PRO A 51 8.68 1.93 12.87
C PRO A 51 7.28 2.27 13.38
N GLU A 52 7.13 2.59 14.65
CA GLU A 52 5.85 3.01 15.25
C GLU A 52 5.39 4.34 14.65
N LYS A 53 6.28 5.29 14.51
CA LYS A 53 5.98 6.60 13.92
C LYS A 53 5.72 6.49 12.41
N CYS A 54 6.42 5.60 11.72
CA CYS A 54 6.15 5.32 10.30
C CYS A 54 4.70 4.89 10.09
N MET A 55 4.21 3.99 10.93
CA MET A 55 2.82 3.53 10.82
C MET A 55 1.84 4.69 11.04
N GLU A 56 2.06 5.49 12.06
CA GLU A 56 1.25 6.67 12.34
C GLU A 56 1.29 7.68 11.18
N TYR A 57 2.48 7.94 10.65
CA TYR A 57 2.68 8.87 9.54
C TYR A 57 1.90 8.46 8.30
N VAL A 58 2.03 7.21 7.89
CA VAL A 58 1.32 6.70 6.71
C VAL A 58 -0.20 6.76 6.93
N ALA A 59 -0.68 6.32 8.08
CA ALA A 59 -2.11 6.34 8.40
C ALA A 59 -2.68 7.77 8.37
N GLU A 60 -1.95 8.75 8.88
CA GLU A 60 -2.36 10.15 8.89
C GLU A 60 -2.40 10.77 7.50
N HIS A 61 -1.59 10.26 6.56
CA HIS A 61 -1.51 10.77 5.19
C HIS A 61 -2.42 10.03 4.21
N ILE A 62 -3.09 8.98 4.63
CA ILE A 62 -4.16 8.38 3.83
C ILE A 62 -5.27 9.41 3.63
N TYR A 63 -5.79 9.52 2.42
CA TYR A 63 -6.87 10.44 2.13
C TYR A 63 -8.02 10.21 3.11
N PRO A 64 -8.54 11.28 3.77
CA PRO A 64 -9.44 11.10 4.92
C PRO A 64 -10.65 10.20 4.66
N GLN A 65 -11.25 10.29 3.48
CA GLN A 65 -12.42 9.49 3.11
C GLN A 65 -12.10 8.00 2.90
N GLU A 66 -10.81 7.64 2.81
CA GLU A 66 -10.38 6.27 2.57
C GLU A 66 -9.67 5.66 3.79
N ARG A 67 -9.62 6.37 4.92
CA ARG A 67 -8.93 5.87 6.13
C ARG A 67 -9.59 4.61 6.70
N GLU A 68 -10.91 4.57 6.72
CA GLU A 68 -11.64 3.40 7.17
C GLU A 68 -11.37 2.20 6.27
N CYS A 69 -11.41 2.39 4.96
CA CYS A 69 -11.10 1.34 3.98
C CYS A 69 -9.66 0.83 4.14
N PHE A 70 -8.72 1.72 4.45
CA PHE A 70 -7.32 1.35 4.71
C PHE A 70 -7.21 0.40 5.90
N TRP A 71 -7.86 0.72 7.01
CA TRP A 71 -7.82 -0.13 8.21
C TRP A 71 -8.57 -1.45 7.99
N ASP A 72 -9.69 -1.44 7.27
CA ASP A 72 -10.40 -2.66 6.87
C ASP A 72 -9.52 -3.57 6.01
N TYR A 73 -8.77 -2.97 5.09
CA TYR A 73 -7.81 -3.70 4.26
C TYR A 73 -6.72 -4.35 5.11
N MET A 74 -6.17 -3.64 6.08
CA MET A 74 -5.15 -4.18 6.99
C MET A 74 -5.69 -5.39 7.78
N GLU A 75 -6.94 -5.34 8.22
CA GLU A 75 -7.59 -6.47 8.88
C GLU A 75 -7.79 -7.65 7.92
N GLU A 76 -8.19 -7.38 6.69
CA GLU A 76 -8.38 -8.40 5.66
C GLU A 76 -7.09 -9.17 5.36
N LEU A 77 -5.95 -8.50 5.36
CA LEU A 77 -4.64 -9.14 5.12
C LEU A 77 -4.27 -10.17 6.18
N LYS A 78 -4.86 -10.10 7.37
CA LYS A 78 -4.63 -11.11 8.41
C LYS A 78 -5.21 -12.47 8.04
N SER A 79 -6.20 -12.49 7.14
CA SER A 79 -6.94 -13.70 6.76
C SER A 79 -6.56 -14.23 5.37
N HIS A 80 -6.26 -13.34 4.42
CA HIS A 80 -5.91 -13.75 3.06
C HIS A 80 -5.14 -12.65 2.33
N GLU A 81 -4.45 -13.06 1.26
CA GLU A 81 -3.78 -12.14 0.35
C GLU A 81 -4.81 -11.23 -0.32
N SER A 82 -4.49 -9.94 -0.42
CA SER A 82 -5.37 -8.96 -1.02
C SER A 82 -4.59 -7.78 -1.59
N GLU A 83 -5.23 -7.08 -2.52
CA GLU A 83 -4.72 -5.86 -3.14
C GLU A 83 -5.71 -4.74 -2.91
N ALA A 84 -5.21 -3.54 -2.64
CA ALA A 84 -6.02 -2.34 -2.51
C ALA A 84 -5.36 -1.17 -3.21
N VAL A 85 -6.19 -0.24 -3.68
CA VAL A 85 -5.72 1.04 -4.22
C VAL A 85 -6.39 2.13 -3.40
N TYR A 86 -5.61 3.05 -2.88
CA TYR A 86 -6.14 4.17 -2.10
C TYR A 86 -5.38 5.46 -2.43
N ARG A 87 -6.01 6.58 -2.11
CA ARG A 87 -5.39 7.90 -2.25
C ARG A 87 -4.57 8.21 -1.04
N TYR A 88 -3.43 8.83 -1.29
CA TYR A 88 -2.45 9.19 -0.28
C TYR A 88 -2.04 10.65 -0.48
N MET A 89 -1.98 11.41 0.60
CA MET A 89 -1.60 12.82 0.58
C MET A 89 -0.07 12.94 0.74
N HIS A 90 0.65 12.89 -0.38
CA HIS A 90 2.10 13.02 -0.37
C HIS A 90 2.48 14.45 0.03
N PRO A 91 3.46 14.64 0.94
CA PRO A 91 3.81 15.98 1.45
C PRO A 91 4.34 16.94 0.39
N VAL A 92 4.86 16.43 -0.72
CA VAL A 92 5.40 17.25 -1.81
C VAL A 92 4.53 17.18 -3.06
N LYS A 93 4.12 15.98 -3.45
CA LYS A 93 3.38 15.75 -4.71
C LYS A 93 1.87 16.03 -4.62
N GLY A 94 1.33 16.13 -3.42
CA GLY A 94 -0.12 16.22 -3.22
C GLY A 94 -0.77 14.84 -3.26
N VAL A 95 -2.02 14.76 -3.71
CA VAL A 95 -2.76 13.50 -3.76
C VAL A 95 -2.24 12.59 -4.84
N ILE A 96 -1.82 11.39 -4.45
CA ILE A 96 -1.38 10.33 -5.37
C ILE A 96 -2.19 9.06 -5.09
N TYR A 97 -2.19 8.13 -6.03
CA TYR A 97 -2.82 6.82 -5.88
C TYR A 97 -1.74 5.79 -5.58
N ILE A 98 -1.96 4.99 -4.55
CA ILE A 98 -1.05 3.93 -4.13
C ILE A 98 -1.74 2.59 -4.31
N ARG A 99 -1.07 1.65 -4.99
CA ARG A 99 -1.47 0.25 -5.02
C ARG A 99 -0.67 -0.50 -3.97
N CYS A 100 -1.36 -1.21 -3.11
CA CYS A 100 -0.74 -2.03 -2.07
C CYS A 100 -1.15 -3.47 -2.29
N THR A 101 -0.17 -4.37 -2.30
CA THR A 101 -0.39 -5.81 -2.31
C THR A 101 0.25 -6.38 -1.06
N GLY A 102 -0.46 -7.25 -0.37
CA GLY A 102 0.06 -7.79 0.87
C GLY A 102 -0.56 -9.12 1.26
N ARG A 103 0.06 -9.75 2.23
CA ARG A 103 -0.41 -10.99 2.84
C ARG A 103 0.21 -11.16 4.22
N ARG A 104 -0.39 -12.05 5.00
CA ARG A 104 0.17 -12.48 6.28
C ARG A 104 1.22 -13.56 6.05
N ILE A 105 2.35 -13.47 6.76
CA ILE A 105 3.33 -14.55 6.80
C ILE A 105 3.19 -15.31 8.12
N PRO A 106 3.41 -16.66 8.13
CA PRO A 106 3.36 -17.44 9.35
C PRO A 106 4.39 -16.99 10.37
N SER A 107 4.01 -17.05 11.64
CA SER A 107 4.88 -16.70 12.75
C SER A 107 4.67 -17.70 13.89
N SER A 108 5.75 -18.11 14.56
CA SER A 108 5.70 -19.02 15.68
C SER A 108 5.43 -18.33 17.02
N ASP A 109 5.43 -17.01 17.02
CA ASP A 109 5.11 -16.18 18.19
C ASP A 109 3.68 -15.61 18.08
N ASN A 110 3.27 -14.82 19.06
CA ASN A 110 1.94 -14.19 19.08
C ASN A 110 1.88 -12.91 18.22
N MET A 111 2.90 -12.68 17.41
CA MET A 111 2.98 -11.51 16.57
C MET A 111 2.33 -11.75 15.21
N ILE A 112 1.54 -10.79 14.75
CA ILE A 112 0.99 -10.79 13.42
C ILE A 112 1.96 -10.03 12.50
N ARG A 113 2.43 -10.68 11.45
CA ARG A 113 3.30 -10.07 10.45
C ARG A 113 2.63 -10.07 9.10
N LEU A 114 2.53 -8.87 8.53
CA LEU A 114 2.02 -8.65 7.19
C LEU A 114 3.17 -8.14 6.33
N VAL A 115 3.28 -8.62 5.11
CA VAL A 115 4.33 -8.20 4.17
C VAL A 115 3.73 -7.92 2.81
N GLY A 116 4.37 -7.07 2.05
CA GLY A 116 3.92 -6.79 0.71
C GLY A 116 4.79 -5.76 0.01
N TYR A 117 4.19 -5.16 -1.02
CA TYR A 117 4.86 -4.10 -1.76
C TYR A 117 3.85 -3.01 -2.12
N HIS A 118 4.40 -1.82 -2.40
CA HIS A 118 3.64 -0.65 -2.83
C HIS A 118 4.13 -0.17 -4.19
N GLN A 119 3.21 0.33 -4.98
CA GLN A 119 3.50 1.00 -6.25
C GLN A 119 2.63 2.24 -6.37
N GLU A 120 3.13 3.27 -7.05
CA GLU A 120 2.28 4.37 -7.46
C GLU A 120 1.43 3.90 -8.64
N ALA A 121 0.11 4.12 -8.57
CA ALA A 121 -0.85 3.58 -9.51
C ALA A 121 -1.51 4.66 -10.39
N GLY A 122 -0.83 5.78 -10.61
CA GLY A 122 -1.40 6.99 -11.21
C GLY A 122 -2.18 6.76 -12.50
N ASP A 123 -1.52 6.36 -13.56
CA ASP A 123 -2.11 6.31 -14.90
C ASP A 123 -3.18 5.22 -15.05
N ILE A 124 -2.93 4.05 -14.49
CA ILE A 124 -3.85 2.90 -14.60
C ILE A 124 -5.16 3.20 -13.87
N VAL A 125 -5.07 3.76 -12.66
CA VAL A 125 -6.25 4.08 -11.86
C VAL A 125 -7.07 5.18 -12.50
N HIS A 126 -6.43 6.19 -13.07
CA HIS A 126 -7.12 7.24 -13.82
C HIS A 126 -7.91 6.67 -14.98
N PHE A 127 -7.29 5.80 -15.76
CA PHE A 127 -7.93 5.15 -16.91
C PHE A 127 -9.15 4.32 -16.48
N GLU A 128 -9.02 3.53 -15.43
CA GLU A 128 -10.13 2.73 -14.89
C GLU A 128 -11.28 3.60 -14.40
N LYS A 129 -10.99 4.71 -13.72
CA LYS A 129 -12.02 5.65 -13.24
C LYS A 129 -12.73 6.36 -14.38
N GLU A 130 -12.01 6.78 -15.41
CA GLU A 130 -12.59 7.38 -16.60
C GLU A 130 -13.54 6.40 -17.30
N ASN A 131 -13.13 5.14 -17.46
CA ASN A 131 -13.96 4.11 -18.04
C ASN A 131 -15.21 3.85 -17.22
N LEU A 132 -15.10 3.81 -15.90
CA LEU A 132 -16.25 3.63 -15.02
C LEU A 132 -17.24 4.79 -15.17
N LEU A 133 -16.74 6.01 -15.23
CA LEU A 133 -17.56 7.20 -15.39
C LEU A 133 -18.28 7.20 -16.74
N GLU A 134 -17.59 6.87 -17.83
CA GLU A 134 -18.18 6.72 -19.16
C GLU A 134 -19.30 5.68 -19.17
N ASN A 135 -19.08 4.54 -18.54
CA ASN A 135 -20.07 3.48 -18.45
C ASN A 135 -21.31 3.93 -17.67
N GLN A 136 -21.13 4.69 -16.60
CA GLN A 136 -22.24 5.26 -15.84
C GLN A 136 -23.04 6.25 -16.67
N LEU A 137 -22.38 7.11 -17.43
CA LEU A 137 -23.03 8.06 -18.33
C LEU A 137 -23.83 7.37 -19.44
N LEU A 138 -23.27 6.31 -20.02
CA LEU A 138 -23.94 5.50 -21.02
C LEU A 138 -25.21 4.85 -20.47
N GLN A 139 -25.14 4.31 -19.25
CA GLN A 139 -26.30 3.72 -18.58
C GLN A 139 -27.39 4.75 -18.33
N GLN A 140 -27.04 5.96 -17.90
CA GLN A 140 -27.99 7.05 -17.71
C GLN A 140 -28.67 7.45 -19.01
N ASN A 141 -27.92 7.52 -20.09
CA ASN A 141 -28.49 7.85 -21.41
C ASN A 141 -29.45 6.78 -21.93
N GLN A 142 -29.22 5.51 -21.58
CA GLN A 142 -30.13 4.42 -21.97
C GLN A 142 -31.43 4.40 -21.20
N GLN A 143 -31.47 5.04 -20.03
CA GLN A 143 -32.68 5.12 -19.19
C GLN A 143 -33.61 6.27 -19.59
N LEU A 144 -33.18 7.15 -20.46
CA LEU A 144 -33.96 8.23 -21.01
C LEU A 144 -34.69 7.82 -22.29
#